data_8efd4d9a874ed767ff5a5248b61165ae
#
_entry.id   8efd4d9a874ed767ff5a5248b61165ae
#
_cell.length_a   1.000
_cell.length_b   1.000
_cell.length_c   1.000
_cell.angle_alpha   90.00
_cell.angle_beta   90.00
_cell.angle_gamma   90.00
#
_symmetry.space_group_name_H-M   'P 1'
#
loop_
_entity.id
_entity.type
_entity.pdbx_description
1 polymer ?
#
loop_
_entity_poly.entity_id
_entity_poly.type
_entity_poly.pdbx_seq_one_letter_code
_entity_poly.pdbx_strand_id
1 'polypeptide(L)'
;MPDSKEKTVCLLSATTVAFNADADTTIYTVPVGKRCILSHAIIVAGADAGATTTIAIGANGTETDFIPANTLSNLDAQYDSVIVKPIPNTTPLKNKSYAAGTVIQAQVATQSGGATNTVYLFGTLY
;
A
#
# COMPACT_ATOMS: atom_id res chain seq x y z
N MET A 1 10.20 5.69 27.98
CA MET A 1 10.85 5.97 26.70
C MET A 1 9.79 6.09 25.61
N PRO A 2 9.82 7.13 24.80
CA PRO A 2 8.88 7.21 23.69
C PRO A 2 9.10 6.06 22.72
N ASP A 3 8.01 5.61 22.10
CA ASP A 3 8.09 4.58 21.08
C ASP A 3 8.87 5.13 19.87
N SER A 4 9.95 4.44 19.49
CA SER A 4 10.78 4.84 18.35
C SER A 4 10.05 4.77 17.01
N LYS A 5 8.90 4.08 16.94
CA LYS A 5 8.07 4.04 15.74
C LYS A 5 7.25 5.31 15.55
N GLU A 6 7.06 6.11 16.59
CA GLU A 6 6.40 7.39 16.48
C GLU A 6 7.34 8.41 15.85
N LYS A 7 6.83 9.28 14.99
CA LYS A 7 7.55 10.39 14.35
C LYS A 7 8.72 9.97 13.45
N THR A 8 8.80 8.70 13.10
CA THR A 8 9.76 8.20 12.13
C THR A 8 9.04 7.38 11.06
N VAL A 9 9.61 7.32 9.87
CA VAL A 9 9.10 6.40 8.85
C VAL A 9 9.47 4.99 9.26
N CYS A 10 8.47 4.14 9.42
CA CYS A 10 8.66 2.76 9.85
C CYS A 10 7.66 1.84 9.13
N LEU A 11 7.89 0.54 9.26
CA LEU A 11 6.94 -0.45 8.79
C LEU A 11 5.67 -0.41 9.65
N LEU A 12 4.53 -0.09 9.02
CA LEU A 12 3.24 -0.07 9.70
C LEU A 12 2.54 -1.42 9.64
N SER A 13 2.62 -2.10 8.51
CA SER A 13 1.97 -3.41 8.34
C SER A 13 2.65 -4.22 7.26
N ALA A 14 2.48 -5.54 7.35
CA ALA A 14 2.84 -6.50 6.32
C ALA A 14 1.63 -7.40 6.10
N THR A 15 1.00 -7.32 4.93
CA THR A 15 -0.26 -8.00 4.65
C THR A 15 -0.14 -8.81 3.38
N THR A 16 -0.57 -10.06 3.44
CA THR A 16 -0.69 -10.90 2.26
C THR A 16 -1.96 -10.53 1.51
N VAL A 17 -1.81 -10.20 0.23
CA VAL A 17 -2.92 -9.80 -0.65
C VAL A 17 -3.01 -10.80 -1.80
N ALA A 18 -4.19 -11.36 -2.00
CA ALA A 18 -4.45 -12.28 -3.11
C ALA A 18 -4.72 -11.49 -4.39
N PHE A 19 -4.03 -11.84 -5.45
CA PHE A 19 -4.17 -11.22 -6.77
C PHE A 19 -4.94 -12.12 -7.75
N ASN A 20 -5.71 -13.06 -7.23
CA ASN A 20 -6.49 -14.00 -8.04
C ASN A 20 -7.90 -13.52 -8.36
N ALA A 21 -8.30 -12.36 -7.85
CA ALA A 21 -9.58 -11.73 -8.12
C ALA A 21 -9.48 -10.23 -7.88
N ASP A 22 -10.30 -9.46 -8.57
CA ASP A 22 -10.43 -8.03 -8.30
C ASP A 22 -11.11 -7.86 -6.94
N ALA A 23 -10.42 -7.26 -5.99
CA ALA A 23 -10.91 -7.12 -4.63
C ALA A 23 -10.15 -6.05 -3.86
N ASP A 24 -10.77 -5.56 -2.80
CA ASP A 24 -10.16 -4.66 -1.83
C ASP A 24 -9.77 -5.44 -0.58
N THR A 25 -8.54 -5.25 -0.12
CA THR A 25 -8.03 -5.90 1.08
C THR A 25 -7.58 -4.85 2.08
N THR A 26 -8.08 -4.91 3.31
CA THR A 26 -7.61 -4.03 4.39
C THR A 26 -6.18 -4.40 4.74
N ILE A 27 -5.28 -3.41 4.65
CA ILE A 27 -3.87 -3.61 4.97
C ILE A 27 -3.44 -2.88 6.24
N TYR A 28 -4.18 -1.87 6.69
CA TYR A 28 -3.86 -1.13 7.89
C TYR A 28 -5.07 -0.33 8.38
N THR A 29 -5.18 -0.16 9.70
CA THR A 29 -6.15 0.76 10.31
C THR A 29 -5.39 1.69 11.23
N VAL A 30 -5.59 3.01 11.05
CA VAL A 30 -4.89 4.02 11.85
C VAL A 30 -5.33 3.89 13.31
N PRO A 31 -4.38 3.74 14.27
CA PRO A 31 -4.72 3.54 15.68
C PRO A 31 -5.47 4.72 16.29
N VAL A 32 -6.25 4.43 17.32
CA VAL A 32 -6.94 5.43 18.14
C VAL A 32 -5.92 6.39 18.75
N GLY A 33 -6.20 7.68 18.72
CA GLY A 33 -5.33 8.72 19.29
C GLY A 33 -4.14 9.09 18.43
N LYS A 34 -4.03 8.53 17.22
CA LYS A 34 -2.93 8.83 16.29
C LYS A 34 -3.46 9.35 14.97
N ARG A 35 -2.60 10.04 14.25
CA ARG A 35 -2.75 10.32 12.83
C ARG A 35 -1.63 9.62 12.08
N CYS A 36 -1.82 9.42 10.80
CA CYS A 36 -0.87 8.68 9.98
C CYS A 36 -0.54 9.45 8.70
N ILE A 37 0.74 9.57 8.39
CA ILE A 37 1.21 9.99 7.08
C ILE A 37 1.84 8.77 6.42
N LEU A 38 1.31 8.37 5.26
CA LEU A 38 1.88 7.25 4.51
C LEU A 38 3.03 7.72 3.65
N SER A 39 4.10 6.93 3.59
CA SER A 39 5.30 7.24 2.82
C SER A 39 5.33 6.49 1.48
N HIS A 40 5.31 5.19 1.54
CA HIS A 40 5.38 4.30 0.37
C HIS A 40 4.93 2.90 0.76
N ALA A 41 4.87 2.01 -0.22
CA ALA A 41 4.71 0.59 0.01
C ALA A 41 5.71 -0.20 -0.82
N ILE A 42 6.11 -1.35 -0.31
CA ILE A 42 6.92 -2.33 -1.04
C ILE A 42 6.06 -3.56 -1.23
N ILE A 43 6.02 -4.06 -2.46
CA ILE A 43 5.26 -5.28 -2.79
C ILE A 43 6.24 -6.34 -3.21
N VAL A 44 6.19 -7.49 -2.54
CA VAL A 44 7.04 -8.65 -2.83
C VAL A 44 6.17 -9.75 -3.43
N ALA A 45 6.54 -10.21 -4.60
CA ALA A 45 5.79 -11.22 -5.31
C ALA A 45 5.99 -12.61 -4.71
N GLY A 46 4.88 -13.33 -4.50
CA GLY A 46 4.90 -14.75 -4.19
C GLY A 46 4.98 -15.62 -5.46
N ALA A 47 4.56 -15.06 -6.60
CA ALA A 47 4.62 -15.63 -7.94
C ALA A 47 4.35 -14.52 -8.96
N ASP A 48 4.15 -14.86 -10.23
CA ASP A 48 3.79 -13.89 -11.28
C ASP A 48 2.47 -13.19 -10.92
N ALA A 49 2.53 -11.87 -10.79
CA ALA A 49 1.37 -11.05 -10.46
C ALA A 49 0.41 -10.86 -11.65
N GLY A 50 0.86 -11.18 -12.85
CA GLY A 50 0.09 -10.99 -14.08
C GLY A 50 0.40 -9.68 -14.80
N ALA A 51 0.35 -9.72 -16.13
CA ALA A 51 0.78 -8.60 -16.96
C ALA A 51 -0.13 -7.38 -16.87
N THR A 52 -1.42 -7.57 -16.54
CA THR A 52 -2.42 -6.51 -16.50
C THR A 52 -2.88 -6.16 -15.08
N THR A 53 -2.44 -6.91 -14.08
CA THR A 53 -2.86 -6.69 -12.69
C THR A 53 -2.38 -5.34 -12.21
N THR A 54 -3.28 -4.56 -11.60
CA THR A 54 -2.98 -3.27 -11.00
C THR A 54 -3.25 -3.28 -9.51
N ILE A 55 -2.55 -2.42 -8.78
CA ILE A 55 -2.81 -2.16 -7.37
C ILE A 55 -2.91 -0.64 -7.14
N ALA A 56 -3.89 -0.26 -6.35
CA ALA A 56 -4.02 1.07 -5.77
C ALA A 56 -4.07 0.94 -4.25
N ILE A 57 -3.59 1.94 -3.53
CA ILE A 57 -3.60 1.96 -2.07
C ILE A 57 -4.16 3.28 -1.59
N GLY A 58 -5.10 3.21 -0.67
CA GLY A 58 -5.69 4.41 -0.08
C GLY A 58 -6.78 4.06 0.93
N ALA A 59 -7.51 5.08 1.36
CA ALA A 59 -8.59 4.92 2.32
C ALA A 59 -9.77 4.17 1.69
N ASN A 60 -10.48 3.40 2.51
CA ASN A 60 -11.69 2.70 2.09
C ASN A 60 -12.67 3.67 1.42
N GLY A 61 -13.09 3.34 0.22
CA GLY A 61 -13.97 4.18 -0.61
C GLY A 61 -13.24 5.17 -1.52
N THR A 62 -11.95 5.40 -1.31
CA THR A 62 -11.09 6.26 -2.13
C THR A 62 -9.70 5.64 -2.26
N GLU A 63 -9.63 4.39 -2.70
CA GLU A 63 -8.41 3.58 -2.65
C GLU A 63 -7.27 4.12 -3.51
N THR A 64 -7.56 5.08 -4.38
CA THR A 64 -6.54 5.73 -5.21
C THR A 64 -5.97 7.01 -4.59
N ASP A 65 -6.38 7.36 -3.39
CA ASP A 65 -6.03 8.67 -2.82
C ASP A 65 -4.60 8.75 -2.27
N PHE A 66 -3.96 7.63 -2.02
CA PHE A 66 -2.53 7.58 -1.64
C PHE A 66 -1.68 7.17 -2.84
N ILE A 67 -1.93 6.00 -3.40
CA ILE A 67 -1.23 5.49 -4.57
C ILE A 67 -2.27 5.17 -5.64
N PRO A 68 -2.22 5.84 -6.80
CA PRO A 68 -3.12 5.51 -7.90
C PRO A 68 -2.81 4.12 -8.45
N ALA A 69 -3.71 3.57 -9.26
CA ALA A 69 -3.52 2.24 -9.82
C ALA A 69 -2.22 2.16 -10.63
N ASN A 70 -1.38 1.19 -10.27
CA ASN A 70 -0.12 0.90 -10.93
C ASN A 70 -0.13 -0.53 -11.45
N THR A 71 0.34 -0.72 -12.67
CA THR A 71 0.50 -2.06 -13.25
C THR A 71 1.69 -2.75 -12.61
N LEU A 72 1.51 -4.01 -12.23
CA LEU A 72 2.53 -4.81 -11.56
C LEU A 72 3.24 -5.77 -12.51
N SER A 73 3.38 -5.41 -13.78
CA SER A 73 4.00 -6.27 -14.79
C SER A 73 5.46 -6.62 -14.48
N ASN A 74 6.14 -5.83 -13.64
CA ASN A 74 7.51 -6.11 -13.20
C ASN A 74 7.59 -7.22 -12.15
N LEU A 75 6.46 -7.59 -11.54
CA LEU A 75 6.40 -8.69 -10.57
C LEU A 75 6.05 -9.98 -11.30
N ASP A 76 6.98 -10.50 -12.08
CA ASP A 76 6.75 -11.66 -12.94
C ASP A 76 7.35 -12.97 -12.40
N ALA A 77 8.06 -12.91 -11.28
CA ALA A 77 8.64 -14.09 -10.64
C ALA A 77 8.61 -13.96 -9.12
N GLN A 78 8.65 -15.11 -8.44
CA GLN A 78 8.74 -15.14 -6.98
C GLN A 78 9.96 -14.34 -6.49
N TYR A 79 9.76 -13.57 -5.42
CA TYR A 79 10.73 -12.68 -4.78
C TYR A 79 11.04 -11.38 -5.54
N ASP A 80 10.45 -11.15 -6.69
CA ASP A 80 10.52 -9.82 -7.30
C ASP A 80 9.83 -8.81 -6.38
N SER A 81 10.35 -7.58 -6.36
CA SER A 81 9.78 -6.54 -5.53
C SER A 81 9.74 -5.21 -6.25
N VAL A 82 8.75 -4.40 -5.92
CA VAL A 82 8.62 -3.02 -6.42
C VAL A 82 8.32 -2.09 -5.26
N ILE A 83 8.76 -0.84 -5.40
CA ILE A 83 8.35 0.26 -4.52
C ILE A 83 7.26 1.04 -5.24
N VAL A 84 6.13 1.23 -4.57
CA VAL A 84 5.05 2.10 -5.07
C VAL A 84 4.98 3.35 -4.21
N LYS A 85 4.89 4.51 -4.85
CA LYS A 85 4.92 5.82 -4.21
C LYS A 85 3.83 6.70 -4.76
N PRO A 86 3.38 7.73 -4.01
CA PRO A 86 2.50 8.76 -4.56
C PRO A 86 3.16 9.45 -5.75
N ILE A 87 2.34 9.83 -6.74
CA ILE A 87 2.81 10.64 -7.86
C ILE A 87 2.92 12.09 -7.38
N PRO A 88 4.09 12.74 -7.49
CA PRO A 88 4.23 14.13 -7.11
C PRO A 88 3.32 15.04 -7.94
N ASN A 89 2.50 15.82 -7.27
CA ASN A 89 1.63 16.81 -7.92
C ASN A 89 1.89 18.24 -7.42
N THR A 90 2.80 18.39 -6.47
CA THR A 90 3.21 19.67 -5.91
C THR A 90 4.71 19.64 -5.62
N THR A 91 5.31 20.83 -5.46
CA THR A 91 6.72 20.95 -5.07
C THR A 91 6.81 21.87 -3.85
N PRO A 92 7.16 21.35 -2.66
CA PRO A 92 7.37 19.93 -2.35
C PRO A 92 6.09 19.08 -2.44
N LEU A 93 6.24 17.75 -2.50
CA LEU A 93 5.10 16.84 -2.52
C LEU A 93 4.26 17.00 -1.24
N LYS A 94 2.97 17.24 -1.42
CA LYS A 94 2.03 17.29 -0.29
C LYS A 94 1.58 15.88 0.05
N ASN A 95 1.96 15.39 1.23
CA ASN A 95 1.53 14.09 1.73
C ASN A 95 0.12 14.15 2.29
N LYS A 96 -0.60 13.04 2.15
CA LYS A 96 -1.91 12.90 2.75
C LYS A 96 -1.78 12.41 4.19
N SER A 97 -2.57 13.02 5.09
CA SER A 97 -2.66 12.62 6.48
C SER A 97 -4.01 11.96 6.74
N TYR A 98 -3.99 10.84 7.45
CA TYR A 98 -5.19 10.05 7.76
C TYR A 98 -5.49 10.10 9.25
N ALA A 99 -6.75 10.33 9.58
CA ALA A 99 -7.22 10.37 10.96
C ALA A 99 -7.29 8.98 11.59
N ALA A 100 -7.32 8.94 12.92
CA ALA A 100 -7.55 7.72 13.68
C ALA A 100 -8.81 6.99 13.17
N GLY A 101 -8.74 5.68 13.06
CA GLY A 101 -9.84 4.83 12.59
C GLY A 101 -9.94 4.71 11.07
N THR A 102 -9.17 5.47 10.31
CA THR A 102 -9.16 5.32 8.84
C THR A 102 -8.65 3.94 8.46
N VAL A 103 -9.40 3.25 7.61
CA VAL A 103 -9.04 1.93 7.10
C VAL A 103 -8.31 2.13 5.76
N ILE A 104 -7.09 1.64 5.67
CA ILE A 104 -6.27 1.70 4.45
C ILE A 104 -6.40 0.36 3.75
N GLN A 105 -6.71 0.40 2.45
CA GLN A 105 -6.94 -0.79 1.64
C GLN A 105 -6.03 -0.82 0.42
N ALA A 106 -5.68 -2.03 0.00
CA ALA A 106 -5.10 -2.29 -1.30
C ALA A 106 -6.21 -2.77 -2.23
N GLN A 107 -6.39 -2.08 -3.35
CA GLN A 107 -7.38 -2.43 -4.38
C GLN A 107 -6.69 -3.10 -5.54
N VAL A 108 -6.99 -4.37 -5.77
CA VAL A 108 -6.53 -5.14 -6.91
C VAL A 108 -7.56 -5.08 -8.01
N ALA A 109 -7.15 -4.76 -9.22
CA ALA A 109 -8.03 -4.68 -10.38
C ALA A 109 -7.36 -5.29 -11.62
N THR A 110 -8.16 -5.58 -12.62
CA THR A 110 -7.71 -6.13 -13.92
C THR A 110 -6.76 -7.31 -13.77
N GLN A 111 -7.00 -8.16 -12.78
CA GLN A 111 -6.10 -9.27 -12.46
C GLN A 111 -5.98 -10.23 -13.64
N SER A 112 -4.78 -10.73 -13.87
CA SER A 112 -4.48 -11.72 -14.92
C SER A 112 -3.59 -12.85 -14.43
N GLY A 113 -3.10 -12.75 -13.19
CA GLY A 113 -2.34 -13.81 -12.53
C GLY A 113 -3.14 -14.49 -11.44
N GLY A 114 -2.49 -15.27 -10.61
CA GLY A 114 -3.09 -15.94 -9.46
C GLY A 114 -2.21 -15.86 -8.23
N ALA A 115 -1.25 -14.94 -8.24
CA ALA A 115 -0.26 -14.84 -7.19
C ALA A 115 -0.84 -14.29 -5.90
N THR A 116 -0.25 -14.72 -4.79
CA THR A 116 -0.43 -14.09 -3.49
C THR A 116 0.83 -13.30 -3.19
N ASN A 117 0.70 -12.00 -2.97
CA ASN A 117 1.83 -11.10 -2.79
C ASN A 117 1.75 -10.44 -1.42
N THR A 118 2.90 -10.03 -0.88
CA THR A 118 2.95 -9.35 0.41
C THR A 118 3.13 -7.85 0.19
N VAL A 119 2.26 -7.05 0.81
CA VAL A 119 2.33 -5.59 0.79
C VAL A 119 2.89 -5.11 2.13
N TYR A 120 4.04 -4.46 2.08
CA TYR A 120 4.66 -3.80 3.23
C TYR A 120 4.35 -2.31 3.16
N LEU A 121 3.59 -1.81 4.12
CA LEU A 121 3.18 -0.40 4.16
C LEU A 121 4.06 0.37 5.14
N PHE A 122 4.59 1.50 4.69
CA PHE A 122 5.48 2.35 5.48
C PHE A 122 4.88 3.74 5.67
N GLY A 123 5.06 4.30 6.84
CA GLY A 123 4.59 5.63 7.15
C GLY A 123 5.03 6.09 8.54
N THR A 124 4.45 7.19 8.98
CA THR A 124 4.74 7.81 10.28
C THR A 124 3.45 8.00 11.05
N LEU A 125 3.46 7.59 12.33
CA LEU A 125 2.37 7.87 13.27
C LEU A 125 2.74 9.10 14.13
N TYR A 126 1.75 9.96 14.42
CA TYR A 126 1.97 11.12 15.27
C TYR A 126 0.68 11.61 15.95
#